data_5354c7f0cd30db2f24cccb34ec46ab2d
#
_entry.id   5354c7f0cd30db2f24cccb34ec46ab2d
#
_cell.length_a   1.000
_cell.length_b   1.000
_cell.length_c   1.000
_cell.angle_alpha   90.00
_cell.angle_beta   90.00
_cell.angle_gamma   90.00
#
_symmetry.space_group_name_H-M   'P 1'
#
loop_
_entity.id
_entity.type
_entity.pdbx_description
1 polymer ?
#
loop_
_entity_poly.entity_id
_entity_poly.type
_entity_poly.pdbx_seq_one_letter_code
_entity_poly.pdbx_strand_id
1 'polypeptide(L)'
;MRGYIANIEKLTLENENFRKVLYTAKHSQLVLISIKPGEDIGEEVHKLDQFLRIESGAGRAVLDGVTHEIADGSAIVVPAGTKHNI
;
A
#
# COMPACT_ATOMS: atom_id res chain seq x y z
N MET A 1 7.24 -19.85 11.26
CA MET A 1 6.17 -18.90 11.58
C MET A 1 4.82 -19.50 11.26
N ARG A 2 3.86 -19.20 12.07
CA ARG A 2 2.54 -19.84 11.99
C ARG A 2 1.46 -18.98 11.39
N GLY A 3 1.83 -17.85 10.83
CA GLY A 3 0.91 -16.90 10.25
C GLY A 3 0.65 -15.71 11.15
N TYR A 4 -0.22 -14.84 10.70
CA TYR A 4 -0.49 -13.58 11.37
C TYR A 4 -1.96 -13.21 11.17
N ILE A 5 -2.62 -12.84 12.24
CA ILE A 5 -4.02 -12.44 12.22
C ILE A 5 -4.16 -11.13 13.00
N ALA A 6 -4.77 -10.13 12.38
CA ALA A 6 -4.99 -8.84 13.02
C ALA A 6 -6.16 -8.11 12.38
N ASN A 7 -6.71 -7.13 13.10
CA ASN A 7 -7.65 -6.19 12.51
C ASN A 7 -6.83 -5.13 11.77
N ILE A 8 -6.63 -5.33 10.47
CA ILE A 8 -5.74 -4.48 9.67
C ILE A 8 -6.28 -3.05 9.52
N GLU A 9 -7.59 -2.89 9.46
CA GLU A 9 -8.20 -1.56 9.38
C GLU A 9 -7.85 -0.74 10.61
N LYS A 10 -8.06 -1.32 11.79
CA LYS A 10 -7.75 -0.65 13.06
C LYS A 10 -6.27 -0.27 13.15
N LEU A 11 -5.38 -1.21 12.85
CA LEU A 11 -3.94 -0.97 12.93
C LEU A 11 -3.50 0.09 11.93
N THR A 12 -4.08 0.10 10.73
CA THR A 12 -3.76 1.09 9.71
C THR A 12 -4.21 2.49 10.13
N LEU A 13 -5.41 2.62 10.68
CA LEU A 13 -5.94 3.91 11.15
C LEU A 13 -5.13 4.47 12.33
N GLU A 14 -4.54 3.61 13.13
CA GLU A 14 -3.71 4.01 14.28
C GLU A 14 -2.25 4.26 13.91
N ASN A 15 -1.83 3.86 12.70
CA ASN A 15 -0.43 3.96 12.30
C ASN A 15 -0.03 5.41 11.97
N GLU A 16 1.03 5.89 12.62
CA GLU A 16 1.57 7.23 12.39
C GLU A 16 2.91 7.20 11.63
N ASN A 17 3.44 6.00 11.38
CA ASN A 17 4.71 5.86 10.68
C ASN A 17 4.49 5.82 9.17
N PHE A 18 5.42 6.39 8.41
CA PHE A 18 5.37 6.31 6.97
C PHE A 18 5.30 4.85 6.51
N ARG A 19 6.13 4.00 7.09
CA ARG A 19 6.17 2.58 6.75
C ARG A 19 6.40 1.75 8.01
N LYS A 20 5.54 0.76 8.21
CA LYS A 20 5.66 -0.18 9.33
C LYS A 20 5.40 -1.59 8.87
N VAL A 21 6.40 -2.45 8.95
CA VAL A 21 6.26 -3.87 8.63
C VAL A 21 5.61 -4.59 9.80
N LEU A 22 4.48 -5.25 9.53
CA LEU A 22 3.77 -6.03 10.54
C LEU A 22 4.22 -7.50 10.55
N TYR A 23 4.43 -8.07 9.37
CA TYR A 23 4.73 -9.48 9.25
C TYR A 23 5.44 -9.78 7.94
N THR A 24 6.48 -10.60 8.00
CA THR A 24 7.18 -11.06 6.81
C THR A 24 7.02 -12.56 6.70
N ALA A 25 6.34 -13.00 5.65
CA ALA A 25 6.20 -14.40 5.31
C ALA A 25 7.22 -14.79 4.24
N LYS A 26 7.25 -16.06 3.87
CA LYS A 26 8.20 -16.55 2.87
C LYS A 26 8.03 -15.87 1.50
N HIS A 27 6.79 -15.62 1.09
CA HIS A 27 6.48 -15.09 -0.24
C HIS A 27 5.72 -13.76 -0.22
N SER A 28 5.49 -13.19 0.95
CA SER A 28 4.76 -11.94 1.06
C SER A 28 5.16 -11.19 2.32
N GLN A 29 4.85 -9.90 2.35
CA GLN A 29 5.09 -9.05 3.51
C GLN A 29 3.90 -8.13 3.69
N LEU A 30 3.43 -8.04 4.93
CA LEU A 30 2.32 -7.16 5.30
C LEU A 30 2.89 -5.87 5.88
N VAL A 31 2.58 -4.75 5.24
CA VAL A 31 3.15 -3.44 5.57
C VAL A 31 2.03 -2.42 5.70
N LEU A 32 2.13 -1.57 6.71
CA LEU A 32 1.27 -0.40 6.84
C LEU A 32 2.01 0.82 6.31
N ILE A 33 1.29 1.69 5.62
CA ILE A 33 1.83 2.95 5.09
C ILE A 33 0.89 4.08 5.46
N SER A 34 1.46 5.18 5.97
CA SER A 34 0.73 6.40 6.25
C SER A 34 1.40 7.53 5.46
N ILE A 35 0.63 8.13 4.56
CA ILE A 35 1.11 9.22 3.69
C ILE A 35 0.41 10.50 4.09
N LYS A 36 1.19 11.55 4.35
CA LYS A 36 0.63 12.85 4.70
C LYS A 36 0.02 13.52 3.48
N PRO A 37 -0.99 14.39 3.67
CA PRO A 37 -1.57 15.15 2.57
C PRO A 37 -0.49 15.86 1.75
N GLY A 38 -0.59 15.77 0.43
CA GLY A 38 0.36 16.39 -0.48
C GLY A 38 1.64 15.62 -0.72
N GLU A 39 1.87 14.53 0.01
CA GLU A 39 3.04 13.67 -0.18
C GLU A 39 2.67 12.40 -0.95
N ASP A 40 3.67 11.71 -1.46
CA ASP A 40 3.50 10.43 -2.15
C ASP A 40 4.59 9.43 -1.73
N ILE A 41 4.45 8.19 -2.17
CA ILE A 41 5.43 7.13 -1.86
C ILE A 41 6.69 7.30 -2.73
N GLY A 42 6.57 7.93 -3.88
CA GLY A 42 7.60 8.02 -4.90
C GLY A 42 7.38 7.02 -6.02
N GLU A 43 7.99 7.29 -7.16
CA GLU A 43 7.88 6.41 -8.32
C GLU A 43 8.72 5.16 -8.12
N GLU A 44 8.11 4.00 -8.26
CA GLU A 44 8.76 2.71 -8.01
C GLU A 44 8.43 1.68 -9.08
N VAL A 45 9.34 0.71 -9.22
CA VAL A 45 9.14 -0.50 -10.03
C VAL A 45 9.64 -1.67 -9.18
N HIS A 46 8.79 -2.66 -8.99
CA HIS A 46 9.16 -3.84 -8.20
C HIS A 46 9.11 -5.11 -9.05
N LYS A 47 9.89 -6.10 -8.64
CA LYS A 47 9.93 -7.43 -9.29
C LYS A 47 8.83 -8.35 -8.80
N LEU A 48 8.00 -7.90 -7.88
CA LEU A 48 6.92 -8.66 -7.27
C LEU A 48 5.62 -7.92 -7.47
N ASP A 49 4.52 -8.66 -7.44
CA ASP A 49 3.19 -8.05 -7.44
C ASP A 49 2.95 -7.39 -6.10
N GLN A 50 2.21 -6.28 -6.10
CA GLN A 50 1.80 -5.59 -4.89
C GLN A 50 0.30 -5.48 -4.84
N PHE A 51 -0.25 -5.68 -3.64
CA PHE A 51 -1.65 -5.41 -3.34
C PHE A 51 -1.70 -4.28 -2.32
N LEU A 52 -2.44 -3.22 -2.63
CA LEU A 52 -2.65 -2.11 -1.70
C LEU A 52 -4.14 -1.92 -1.48
N ARG A 53 -4.50 -1.65 -0.23
CA ARG A 53 -5.86 -1.27 0.13
C ARG A 53 -5.82 0.06 0.85
N ILE A 54 -6.71 0.97 0.47
CA ILE A 54 -6.84 2.27 1.12
C ILE A 54 -7.84 2.13 2.27
N GLU A 55 -7.37 2.28 3.49
CA GLU A 55 -8.22 2.17 4.68
C GLU A 55 -8.84 3.50 5.05
N SER A 56 -8.18 4.62 4.75
CA SER A 56 -8.72 5.95 5.02
C SER A 56 -8.07 6.98 4.12
N GLY A 57 -8.86 7.92 3.64
CA GLY A 57 -8.39 9.04 2.86
C GLY A 57 -8.70 8.93 1.38
N ALA A 58 -8.22 9.88 0.62
CA ALA A 58 -8.37 9.95 -0.82
C ALA A 58 -7.04 10.37 -1.45
N GLY A 59 -6.81 9.92 -2.66
CA GLY A 59 -5.57 10.23 -3.36
C GLY A 59 -5.59 9.77 -4.80
N ARG A 60 -4.41 9.54 -5.34
CA ARG A 60 -4.23 9.10 -6.72
C ARG A 60 -3.22 7.98 -6.80
N ALA A 61 -3.47 7.05 -7.71
CA ALA A 61 -2.52 6.00 -8.05
C ALA A 61 -2.15 6.16 -9.53
N VAL A 62 -0.88 6.22 -9.82
CA VAL A 62 -0.38 6.30 -11.20
C VAL A 62 0.24 4.95 -11.56
N LEU A 63 -0.34 4.27 -12.55
CA LEU A 63 0.14 2.97 -13.02
C LEU A 63 0.48 3.10 -14.50
N ASP A 64 1.75 2.89 -14.86
CA ASP A 64 2.25 3.04 -16.23
C ASP A 64 1.80 4.36 -16.88
N GLY A 65 1.90 5.46 -16.13
CA GLY A 65 1.53 6.79 -16.61
C GLY A 65 0.04 7.11 -16.59
N VAL A 66 -0.81 6.17 -16.21
CA VAL A 66 -2.26 6.40 -16.14
C VAL A 66 -2.66 6.71 -14.69
N THR A 67 -3.30 7.85 -14.49
CA THR A 67 -3.74 8.32 -13.17
C THR A 67 -5.14 7.82 -12.84
N HIS A 68 -5.29 7.27 -11.64
CA HIS A 68 -6.55 6.77 -11.11
C HIS A 68 -6.87 7.45 -9.79
N GLU A 69 -8.13 7.84 -9.59
CA GLU A 69 -8.60 8.34 -8.30
C GLU A 69 -8.84 7.17 -7.37
N ILE A 70 -8.38 7.30 -6.12
CA ILE A 70 -8.55 6.27 -5.08
C ILE A 70 -9.07 6.91 -3.80
N ALA A 71 -9.78 6.12 -2.99
CA ALA A 71 -10.37 6.57 -1.73
C ALA A 71 -10.55 5.39 -0.79
N ASP A 72 -11.19 5.63 0.36
CA ASP A 72 -11.50 4.58 1.34
C ASP A 72 -12.09 3.35 0.65
N GLY A 73 -11.53 2.19 0.95
CA GLY A 73 -11.99 0.92 0.41
C GLY A 73 -11.47 0.57 -0.98
N SER A 74 -10.72 1.47 -1.64
CA SER A 74 -10.10 1.16 -2.93
C SER A 74 -9.04 0.08 -2.77
N ALA A 75 -8.98 -0.82 -3.73
CA ALA A 75 -7.92 -1.81 -3.84
C ALA A 75 -7.11 -1.55 -5.10
N ILE A 76 -5.80 -1.70 -5.00
CA ILE A 76 -4.90 -1.52 -6.11
C ILE A 76 -4.03 -2.76 -6.23
N VAL A 77 -3.96 -3.33 -7.42
CA VAL A 77 -3.00 -4.40 -7.71
C VAL A 77 -1.99 -3.85 -8.70
N VAL A 78 -0.73 -3.87 -8.31
CA VAL A 78 0.37 -3.41 -9.15
C VAL A 78 1.14 -4.66 -9.59
N PRO A 79 1.00 -5.09 -10.86
CA PRO A 79 1.75 -6.24 -11.34
C PRO A 79 3.25 -5.99 -11.33
N ALA A 80 4.03 -7.04 -11.16
CA ALA A 80 5.48 -6.95 -11.22
C ALA A 80 5.93 -6.23 -12.50
N GLY A 81 6.90 -5.34 -12.38
CA GLY A 81 7.42 -4.58 -13.51
C GLY A 81 6.63 -3.33 -13.90
N THR A 82 5.49 -3.08 -13.25
CA THR A 82 4.69 -1.89 -13.52
C THR A 82 5.25 -0.68 -12.79
N LYS A 83 5.55 0.36 -13.52
CA LYS A 83 6.00 1.64 -12.97
C LYS A 83 4.80 2.33 -12.31
N HIS A 84 4.95 2.71 -11.05
CA HIS A 84 3.82 3.24 -10.29
C HIS A 84 4.24 4.25 -9.23
N ASN A 85 3.26 5.06 -8.82
CA ASN A 85 3.35 5.97 -7.68
C ASN A 85 1.98 6.10 -7.03
N ILE A 86 1.95 6.22 -5.72
CA ILE A 86 0.71 6.37 -4.96
C ILE A 86 0.68 7.73 -4.27
#